data_10f6eb930edc50dcf48012f96cd76a75
#
_entry.id   10f6eb930edc50dcf48012f96cd76a75
#
_cell.length_a   1.000
_cell.length_b   1.000
_cell.length_c   1.000
_cell.angle_alpha   90.00
_cell.angle_beta   90.00
_cell.angle_gamma   90.00
#
_symmetry.space_group_name_H-M   'P 1'
#
loop_
_entity.id
_entity.type
_entity.pdbx_description
1 polymer ?
#
loop_
_entity_poly.entity_id
_entity_poly.type
_entity_poly.pdbx_seq_one_letter_code
_entity_poly.pdbx_strand_id
1 'polypeptide(L)'
;MEKQKKIALINDLTGFGRCSTAVMAPIVSAMKIQAVAVPTAILSAHTQFPTYYFDDYTDRMKEYIQTYKDLKLDFDAISTGFLGSEQQVDIVLDFIRHFKTDRNFVIVDPVMGDYGKLYRTYTKEMCDKMKELVHYADIITPNLTELCTLLDAPYPENGASIEELKEMCGKLAERGDRKSTRLNSS
;
A
#
# COMPACT_ATOMS: atom_id res chain seq x y z
N MET A 1 -21.07 -21.35 -12.25
CA MET A 1 -20.11 -20.34 -12.71
C MET A 1 -19.25 -19.95 -11.51
N GLU A 2 -17.95 -20.00 -11.67
CA GLU A 2 -17.04 -19.55 -10.62
C GLU A 2 -17.21 -18.04 -10.40
N LYS A 3 -17.32 -17.61 -9.14
CA LYS A 3 -17.50 -16.19 -8.80
C LYS A 3 -16.26 -15.42 -9.21
N GLN A 4 -16.40 -14.31 -9.95
CA GLN A 4 -15.27 -13.47 -10.33
C GLN A 4 -14.58 -12.93 -9.08
N LYS A 5 -13.26 -13.16 -9.00
CA LYS A 5 -12.43 -12.64 -7.91
C LYS A 5 -12.28 -11.13 -7.98
N LYS A 6 -12.20 -10.49 -6.83
CA LYS A 6 -12.09 -9.03 -6.70
C LYS A 6 -10.95 -8.66 -5.77
N ILE A 7 -10.22 -7.60 -6.12
CA ILE A 7 -9.21 -6.98 -5.27
C ILE A 7 -9.55 -5.50 -5.07
N ALA A 8 -9.58 -5.05 -3.82
CA ALA A 8 -9.61 -3.63 -3.51
C ALA A 8 -8.21 -3.03 -3.71
N LEU A 9 -8.09 -2.00 -4.54
CA LEU A 9 -6.87 -1.26 -4.79
C LEU A 9 -6.97 0.10 -4.09
N ILE A 10 -6.38 0.23 -2.90
CA ILE A 10 -6.34 1.45 -2.11
C ILE A 10 -5.07 2.21 -2.49
N ASN A 11 -5.18 3.11 -3.45
CA ASN A 11 -4.03 3.78 -4.04
C ASN A 11 -4.47 5.06 -4.78
N ASP A 12 -3.51 5.91 -5.17
CA ASP A 12 -3.81 7.07 -5.99
C ASP A 12 -4.25 6.69 -7.42
N LEU A 13 -5.00 7.60 -8.03
CA LEU A 13 -5.36 7.58 -9.44
C LEU A 13 -4.53 8.63 -10.17
N THR A 14 -3.50 8.20 -10.88
CA THR A 14 -2.63 9.09 -11.66
C THR A 14 -2.94 8.95 -13.15
N GLY A 15 -3.32 10.07 -13.79
CA GLY A 15 -3.74 10.10 -15.19
C GLY A 15 -2.59 9.87 -16.16
N PHE A 16 -1.50 10.63 -16.03
CA PHE A 16 -0.31 10.50 -16.87
C PHE A 16 0.90 10.04 -16.05
N GLY A 17 1.55 8.99 -16.52
CA GLY A 17 2.62 8.29 -15.83
C GLY A 17 2.19 6.86 -15.51
N ARG A 18 3.10 5.93 -15.61
CA ARG A 18 2.82 4.50 -15.40
C ARG A 18 3.06 4.14 -13.94
N CYS A 19 2.13 4.46 -13.06
CA CYS A 19 2.23 4.21 -11.63
C CYS A 19 0.86 3.89 -11.01
N SER A 20 0.88 3.42 -9.80
CA SER A 20 -0.27 3.26 -8.90
C SER A 20 -1.44 2.49 -9.54
N THR A 21 -2.67 2.92 -9.36
CA THR A 21 -3.86 2.24 -9.89
C THR A 21 -3.86 2.14 -11.42
N ALA A 22 -3.27 3.11 -12.14
CA ALA A 22 -3.20 3.09 -13.60
C ALA A 22 -2.36 1.92 -14.15
N VAL A 23 -1.40 1.40 -13.37
CA VAL A 23 -0.63 0.19 -13.70
C VAL A 23 -1.29 -1.06 -13.13
N MET A 24 -1.73 -1.01 -11.88
CA MET A 24 -2.25 -2.20 -11.19
C MET A 24 -3.57 -2.69 -11.83
N ALA A 25 -4.49 -1.80 -12.15
CA ALA A 25 -5.80 -2.19 -12.65
C ALA A 25 -5.75 -3.00 -13.97
N PRO A 26 -5.00 -2.60 -15.02
CA PRO A 26 -4.90 -3.39 -16.23
C PRO A 26 -4.19 -4.74 -16.01
N ILE A 27 -3.17 -4.80 -15.13
CA ILE A 27 -2.46 -6.06 -14.81
C ILE A 27 -3.42 -7.02 -14.11
N VAL A 28 -4.13 -6.55 -13.09
CA VAL A 28 -5.13 -7.33 -12.35
C VAL A 28 -6.24 -7.82 -13.29
N SER A 29 -6.71 -6.95 -14.20
CA SER A 29 -7.72 -7.31 -15.20
C SER A 29 -7.21 -8.39 -16.17
N ALA A 30 -5.94 -8.32 -16.61
CA ALA A 30 -5.33 -9.35 -17.44
C ALA A 30 -5.25 -10.71 -16.72
N MET A 31 -5.15 -10.70 -15.39
CA MET A 31 -5.23 -11.90 -14.54
C MET A 31 -6.67 -12.40 -14.31
N LYS A 32 -7.67 -11.80 -14.98
CA LYS A 32 -9.11 -12.11 -14.83
C LYS A 32 -9.65 -11.83 -13.42
N ILE A 33 -9.07 -10.87 -12.72
CA ILE A 33 -9.52 -10.39 -11.41
C ILE A 33 -10.11 -8.99 -11.60
N GLN A 34 -11.22 -8.70 -10.95
CA GLN A 34 -11.81 -7.37 -10.95
C GLN A 34 -11.02 -6.45 -10.02
N ALA A 35 -10.41 -5.41 -10.58
CA ALA A 35 -9.83 -4.32 -9.80
C ALA A 35 -10.94 -3.36 -9.34
N VAL A 36 -11.03 -3.12 -8.04
CA VAL A 36 -11.99 -2.21 -7.42
C VAL A 36 -11.20 -1.09 -6.75
N ALA A 37 -11.21 0.09 -7.34
CA ALA A 37 -10.41 1.21 -6.86
C ALA A 37 -11.00 1.84 -5.60
N VAL A 38 -10.12 2.18 -4.63
CA VAL A 38 -10.39 3.03 -3.47
C VAL A 38 -9.38 4.19 -3.54
N PRO A 39 -9.75 5.34 -4.14
CA PRO A 39 -8.80 6.42 -4.36
C PRO A 39 -8.32 7.05 -3.03
N THR A 40 -7.01 7.30 -2.95
CA THR A 40 -6.38 8.08 -1.87
C THR A 40 -6.05 9.50 -2.32
N ALA A 41 -5.72 9.66 -3.59
CA ALA A 41 -5.49 10.95 -4.25
C ALA A 41 -5.81 10.83 -5.74
N ILE A 42 -6.04 11.97 -6.39
CA ILE A 42 -6.20 12.06 -7.84
C ILE A 42 -5.12 12.99 -8.37
N LEU A 43 -4.27 12.48 -9.25
CA LEU A 43 -3.19 13.25 -9.87
C LEU A 43 -3.39 13.32 -11.39
N SER A 44 -3.14 14.50 -11.97
CA SER A 44 -3.13 14.64 -13.43
C SER A 44 -1.90 13.97 -14.06
N ALA A 45 -0.76 13.98 -13.36
CA ALA A 45 0.48 13.34 -13.78
C ALA A 45 1.29 12.89 -12.56
N HIS A 46 2.25 11.99 -12.78
CA HIS A 46 3.17 11.51 -11.75
C HIS A 46 4.00 12.67 -11.18
N THR A 47 4.28 12.63 -9.88
CA THR A 47 4.96 13.70 -9.14
C THR A 47 6.41 14.00 -9.58
N GLN A 48 7.03 13.15 -10.38
CA GLN A 48 8.33 13.40 -11.01
C GLN A 48 8.26 14.35 -12.22
N PHE A 49 7.06 14.63 -12.76
CA PHE A 49 6.92 15.63 -13.79
C PHE A 49 6.98 17.05 -13.23
N PRO A 50 7.45 18.04 -14.02
CA PRO A 50 7.63 19.42 -13.53
C PRO A 50 6.35 20.09 -13.04
N THR A 51 5.22 19.65 -13.55
CA THR A 51 3.88 20.16 -13.19
C THR A 51 2.88 19.02 -13.12
N TYR A 52 2.05 19.04 -12.11
CA TYR A 52 0.93 18.13 -11.95
C TYR A 52 -0.15 18.78 -11.08
N TYR A 53 -1.38 18.36 -11.27
CA TYR A 53 -2.47 18.64 -10.35
C TYR A 53 -2.56 17.51 -9.32
N PHE A 54 -2.81 17.87 -8.08
CA PHE A 54 -2.97 16.92 -6.98
C PHE A 54 -4.24 17.28 -6.20
N ASP A 55 -5.17 16.33 -6.09
CA ASP A 55 -6.36 16.42 -5.23
C ASP A 55 -6.26 15.32 -4.16
N ASP A 56 -6.13 15.74 -2.91
CA ASP A 56 -6.18 14.84 -1.76
C ASP A 56 -7.62 14.34 -1.57
N TYR A 57 -7.80 13.02 -1.58
CA TYR A 57 -9.13 12.44 -1.52
C TYR A 57 -9.58 12.09 -0.09
N THR A 58 -8.80 12.42 0.95
CA THR A 58 -8.99 12.03 2.35
C THR A 58 -10.43 12.29 2.83
N ASP A 59 -10.95 13.49 2.63
CA ASP A 59 -12.27 13.90 3.12
C ASP A 59 -13.44 13.14 2.46
N ARG A 60 -13.19 12.57 1.27
CA ARG A 60 -14.20 11.85 0.47
C ARG A 60 -14.12 10.34 0.63
N MET A 61 -13.01 9.81 1.15
CA MET A 61 -12.77 8.37 1.26
C MET A 61 -13.84 7.64 2.07
N LYS A 62 -14.27 8.22 3.20
CA LYS A 62 -15.25 7.57 4.09
C LYS A 62 -16.61 7.39 3.39
N GLU A 63 -17.10 8.42 2.71
CA GLU A 63 -18.35 8.38 1.95
C GLU A 63 -18.25 7.42 0.76
N TYR A 64 -17.12 7.45 0.06
CA TYR A 64 -16.82 6.53 -1.04
C TYR A 64 -16.85 5.07 -0.58
N ILE A 65 -16.19 4.76 0.52
CA ILE A 65 -16.12 3.41 1.11
C ILE A 65 -17.49 2.98 1.64
N GLN A 66 -18.30 3.91 2.15
CA GLN A 66 -19.64 3.60 2.65
C GLN A 66 -20.51 2.93 1.57
N THR A 67 -20.40 3.38 0.31
CA THR A 67 -21.08 2.73 -0.83
C THR A 67 -20.71 1.24 -0.95
N TYR A 68 -19.44 0.88 -0.71
CA TYR A 68 -19.01 -0.52 -0.77
C TYR A 68 -19.57 -1.35 0.39
N LYS A 69 -19.72 -0.75 1.56
CA LYS A 69 -20.38 -1.37 2.71
C LYS A 69 -21.85 -1.58 2.46
N ASP A 70 -22.55 -0.57 1.92
CA ASP A 70 -23.99 -0.63 1.61
C ASP A 70 -24.31 -1.68 0.53
N LEU A 71 -23.44 -1.80 -0.48
CA LEU A 71 -23.49 -2.82 -1.51
C LEU A 71 -23.08 -4.22 -1.01
N LYS A 72 -22.60 -4.32 0.25
CA LYS A 72 -22.09 -5.56 0.87
C LYS A 72 -21.05 -6.26 0.00
N LEU A 73 -20.12 -5.46 -0.55
CA LEU A 73 -19.05 -6.02 -1.36
C LEU A 73 -18.19 -6.94 -0.51
N ASP A 74 -17.64 -7.95 -1.16
CA ASP A 74 -16.59 -8.81 -0.64
C ASP A 74 -15.37 -8.77 -1.55
N PHE A 75 -14.19 -8.97 -0.99
CA PHE A 75 -12.92 -8.95 -1.70
C PHE A 75 -12.14 -10.23 -1.43
N ASP A 76 -11.44 -10.75 -2.44
CA ASP A 76 -10.50 -11.87 -2.30
C ASP A 76 -9.11 -11.37 -1.84
N ALA A 77 -8.81 -10.08 -2.10
CA ALA A 77 -7.63 -9.40 -1.59
C ALA A 77 -7.88 -7.91 -1.39
N ILE A 78 -7.10 -7.30 -0.50
CA ILE A 78 -7.03 -5.87 -0.27
C ILE A 78 -5.56 -5.49 -0.48
N SER A 79 -5.29 -4.54 -1.36
CA SER A 79 -3.94 -4.03 -1.63
C SER A 79 -3.88 -2.54 -1.34
N THR A 80 -2.88 -2.11 -0.58
CA THR A 80 -2.62 -0.70 -0.31
C THR A 80 -1.35 -0.24 -1.03
N GLY A 81 -1.31 1.03 -1.39
CA GLY A 81 -0.15 1.71 -1.94
C GLY A 81 0.00 3.08 -1.28
N PHE A 82 0.10 4.16 -2.07
CA PHE A 82 0.31 5.50 -1.56
C PHE A 82 -0.82 5.96 -0.62
N LEU A 83 -0.43 6.41 0.58
CA LEU A 83 -1.29 7.07 1.58
C LEU A 83 -0.68 8.43 1.91
N GLY A 84 -1.48 9.49 1.81
CA GLY A 84 -1.01 10.88 1.93
C GLY A 84 -1.02 11.45 3.35
N SER A 85 -1.68 10.78 4.31
CA SER A 85 -1.84 11.29 5.67
C SER A 85 -2.13 10.18 6.69
N GLU A 86 -1.88 10.47 7.97
CA GLU A 86 -2.24 9.59 9.08
C GLU A 86 -3.74 9.28 9.10
N GLN A 87 -4.58 10.26 8.76
CA GLN A 87 -6.02 10.08 8.65
C GLN A 87 -6.38 9.05 7.58
N GLN A 88 -5.67 9.01 6.45
CA GLN A 88 -5.86 7.97 5.43
C GLN A 88 -5.49 6.60 5.96
N VAL A 89 -4.41 6.48 6.74
CA VAL A 89 -4.04 5.21 7.38
C VAL A 89 -5.16 4.72 8.30
N ASP A 90 -5.72 5.60 9.14
CA ASP A 90 -6.84 5.24 10.01
C ASP A 90 -8.09 4.78 9.23
N ILE A 91 -8.41 5.47 8.12
CA ILE A 91 -9.51 5.07 7.23
C ILE A 91 -9.26 3.69 6.60
N VAL A 92 -8.01 3.42 6.20
CA VAL A 92 -7.62 2.13 5.61
C VAL A 92 -7.63 1.02 6.65
N LEU A 93 -7.20 1.28 7.88
CA LEU A 93 -7.33 0.33 8.97
C LEU A 93 -8.80 -0.04 9.24
N ASP A 94 -9.71 0.93 9.22
CA ASP A 94 -11.14 0.68 9.35
C ASP A 94 -11.71 -0.10 8.15
N PHE A 95 -11.22 0.17 6.93
CA PHE A 95 -11.55 -0.62 5.75
C PHE A 95 -11.10 -2.08 5.92
N ILE A 96 -9.86 -2.31 6.34
CA ILE A 96 -9.33 -3.65 6.57
C ILE A 96 -10.14 -4.35 7.64
N ARG A 97 -10.38 -3.74 8.81
CA ARG A 97 -11.19 -4.32 9.89
C ARG A 97 -12.59 -4.73 9.44
N HIS A 98 -13.18 -4.01 8.48
CA HIS A 98 -14.52 -4.31 7.97
C HIS A 98 -14.54 -5.43 6.92
N PHE A 99 -13.57 -5.43 5.99
CA PHE A 99 -13.57 -6.31 4.82
C PHE A 99 -12.63 -7.51 4.94
N LYS A 100 -11.70 -7.53 5.93
CA LYS A 100 -10.81 -8.66 6.15
C LYS A 100 -11.60 -9.87 6.67
N THR A 101 -11.29 -11.03 6.11
CA THR A 101 -11.81 -12.33 6.52
C THR A 101 -10.68 -13.35 6.52
N ASP A 102 -10.90 -14.54 7.05
CA ASP A 102 -9.91 -15.63 7.02
C ASP A 102 -9.60 -16.15 5.60
N ARG A 103 -10.35 -15.71 4.59
CA ARG A 103 -10.26 -16.20 3.20
C ARG A 103 -9.65 -15.20 2.23
N ASN A 104 -9.40 -13.97 2.64
CA ASN A 104 -8.79 -12.95 1.80
C ASN A 104 -7.42 -12.52 2.34
N PHE A 105 -6.61 -11.92 1.48
CA PHE A 105 -5.27 -11.44 1.80
C PHE A 105 -5.24 -9.91 1.88
N VAL A 106 -4.45 -9.41 2.83
CA VAL A 106 -4.07 -7.98 2.91
C VAL A 106 -2.62 -7.86 2.45
N ILE A 107 -2.42 -7.08 1.40
CA ILE A 107 -1.12 -6.80 0.79
C ILE A 107 -0.82 -5.32 1.06
N VAL A 108 0.26 -5.03 1.77
CA VAL A 108 0.67 -3.66 2.07
C VAL A 108 1.97 -3.33 1.34
N ASP A 109 1.89 -2.38 0.43
CA ASP A 109 3.05 -1.68 -0.10
C ASP A 109 3.27 -0.45 0.79
N PRO A 110 4.30 -0.45 1.66
CA PRO A 110 4.46 0.59 2.69
C PRO A 110 5.18 1.81 2.12
N VAL A 111 4.58 2.44 1.10
CA VAL A 111 5.15 3.56 0.34
C VAL A 111 5.52 4.72 1.26
N MET A 112 6.80 4.83 1.67
CA MET A 112 7.30 5.85 2.59
C MET A 112 8.48 6.64 2.04
N GLY A 113 9.26 6.07 1.15
CA GLY A 113 10.49 6.71 0.66
C GLY A 113 11.29 5.81 -0.27
N ASP A 114 12.38 6.35 -0.80
CA ASP A 114 13.29 5.63 -1.69
C ASP A 114 14.73 6.18 -1.56
N TYR A 115 15.72 5.37 -1.97
CA TYR A 115 17.16 5.72 -1.93
C TYR A 115 17.62 6.29 -0.57
N GLY A 116 17.18 5.71 0.54
CA GLY A 116 17.54 6.12 1.90
C GLY A 116 16.86 7.40 2.38
N LYS A 117 15.87 7.93 1.66
CA LYS A 117 15.17 9.18 1.99
C LYS A 117 13.68 8.98 2.06
N LEU A 118 13.07 9.47 3.13
CA LEU A 118 11.60 9.52 3.22
C LEU A 118 11.04 10.61 2.29
N TYR A 119 9.84 10.37 1.78
CA TYR A 119 9.10 11.40 1.05
C TYR A 119 8.72 12.55 1.98
N ARG A 120 8.54 13.74 1.43
CA ARG A 120 8.29 14.98 2.20
C ARG A 120 7.04 14.94 3.08
N THR A 121 6.09 14.10 2.76
CA THR A 121 4.83 13.90 3.49
C THR A 121 4.98 12.94 4.67
N TYR A 122 6.11 12.22 4.78
CA TYR A 122 6.30 11.21 5.82
C TYR A 122 7.05 11.80 7.01
N THR A 123 6.29 12.14 8.05
CA THR A 123 6.79 12.46 9.38
C THR A 123 7.07 11.17 10.16
N LYS A 124 7.65 11.31 11.36
CA LYS A 124 7.83 10.16 12.26
C LYS A 124 6.48 9.53 12.63
N GLU A 125 5.50 10.36 12.92
CA GLU A 125 4.13 9.94 13.26
C GLU A 125 3.51 9.14 12.11
N MET A 126 3.69 9.58 10.87
CA MET A 126 3.23 8.87 9.70
C MET A 126 3.93 7.51 9.52
N CYS A 127 5.24 7.44 9.82
CA CYS A 127 5.97 6.17 9.79
C CYS A 127 5.47 5.20 10.87
N ASP A 128 5.18 5.69 12.07
CA ASP A 128 4.63 4.87 13.15
C ASP A 128 3.21 4.36 12.81
N LYS A 129 2.38 5.18 12.16
CA LYS A 129 1.09 4.76 11.61
C LYS A 129 1.24 3.70 10.51
N MET A 130 2.23 3.84 9.64
CA MET A 130 2.51 2.82 8.62
C MET A 130 2.94 1.49 9.24
N LYS A 131 3.70 1.50 10.34
CA LYS A 131 4.03 0.28 11.10
C LYS A 131 2.77 -0.39 11.66
N GLU A 132 1.80 0.39 12.14
CA GLU A 132 0.50 -0.14 12.57
C GLU A 132 -0.22 -0.82 11.39
N LEU A 133 -0.29 -0.16 10.21
CA LEU A 133 -0.93 -0.74 9.02
C LEU A 133 -0.25 -2.04 8.59
N VAL A 134 1.08 -2.05 8.56
CA VAL A 134 1.88 -3.24 8.22
C VAL A 134 1.57 -4.42 9.15
N HIS A 135 1.20 -4.17 10.40
CA HIS A 135 0.82 -5.24 11.34
C HIS A 135 -0.40 -6.05 10.87
N TYR A 136 -1.31 -5.45 10.11
CA TYR A 136 -2.50 -6.13 9.55
C TYR A 136 -2.24 -6.87 8.23
N ALA A 137 -1.05 -6.74 7.65
CA ALA A 137 -0.72 -7.35 6.36
C ALA A 137 -0.46 -8.85 6.46
N ASP A 138 -0.91 -9.61 5.46
CA ASP A 138 -0.47 -10.97 5.21
C ASP A 138 0.80 -10.98 4.32
N ILE A 139 0.92 -9.97 3.45
CA ILE A 139 2.07 -9.78 2.54
C ILE A 139 2.51 -8.32 2.61
N ILE A 140 3.82 -8.09 2.65
CA ILE A 140 4.43 -6.76 2.65
C ILE A 140 5.44 -6.69 1.52
N THR A 141 5.47 -5.56 0.78
CA THR A 141 6.37 -5.35 -0.36
C THR A 141 7.26 -4.10 -0.21
N PRO A 142 8.04 -3.97 0.87
CA PRO A 142 8.89 -2.80 1.08
C PRO A 142 10.07 -2.78 0.11
N ASN A 143 10.51 -1.58 -0.29
CA ASN A 143 11.87 -1.38 -0.79
C ASN A 143 12.88 -1.33 0.38
N LEU A 144 14.19 -1.17 0.09
CA LEU A 144 15.21 -1.16 1.13
C LEU A 144 15.06 0.00 2.12
N THR A 145 14.67 1.17 1.64
CA THR A 145 14.42 2.35 2.51
C THR A 145 13.28 2.10 3.48
N GLU A 146 12.20 1.56 2.97
CA GLU A 146 11.00 1.22 3.73
C GLU A 146 11.27 0.11 4.73
N LEU A 147 12.03 -0.92 4.32
CA LEU A 147 12.44 -2.01 5.19
C LEU A 147 13.28 -1.51 6.37
N CYS A 148 14.27 -0.63 6.10
CA CYS A 148 15.05 0.01 7.15
C CYS A 148 14.18 0.87 8.09
N THR A 149 13.25 1.64 7.52
CA THR A 149 12.34 2.48 8.31
C THR A 149 11.41 1.66 9.20
N LEU A 150 10.85 0.57 8.69
CA LEU A 150 9.98 -0.34 9.44
C LEU A 150 10.72 -1.04 10.58
N LEU A 151 12.02 -1.31 10.39
CA LEU A 151 12.86 -1.97 11.39
C LEU A 151 13.55 -1.01 12.35
N ASP A 152 13.45 0.31 12.14
CA ASP A 152 14.24 1.33 12.83
C ASP A 152 15.74 1.11 12.65
N ALA A 153 16.17 0.61 11.49
CA ALA A 153 17.54 0.30 11.14
C ALA A 153 18.15 1.41 10.26
N PRO A 154 19.47 1.65 10.34
CA PRO A 154 20.13 2.59 9.45
C PRO A 154 20.10 2.10 8.00
N TYR A 155 19.98 3.03 7.04
CA TYR A 155 20.06 2.71 5.63
C TYR A 155 21.51 2.42 5.23
N PRO A 156 21.81 1.28 4.61
CA PRO A 156 23.16 0.93 4.18
C PRO A 156 23.51 1.69 2.90
N GLU A 157 24.41 2.68 2.99
CA GLU A 157 24.83 3.54 1.86
C GLU A 157 25.44 2.75 0.68
N ASN A 158 26.06 1.62 0.97
CA ASN A 158 26.70 0.74 -0.04
C ASN A 158 25.76 -0.38 -0.53
N GLY A 159 24.45 -0.29 -0.22
CA GLY A 159 23.50 -1.37 -0.47
C GLY A 159 23.61 -2.48 0.59
N ALA A 160 22.75 -3.49 0.48
CA ALA A 160 22.72 -4.65 1.35
C ALA A 160 22.92 -5.93 0.55
N SER A 161 23.63 -6.90 1.09
CA SER A 161 23.75 -8.24 0.52
C SER A 161 22.43 -8.99 0.55
N ILE A 162 22.30 -10.03 -0.25
CA ILE A 162 21.10 -10.89 -0.26
C ILE A 162 20.86 -11.52 1.12
N GLU A 163 21.92 -11.88 1.82
CA GLU A 163 21.88 -12.47 3.16
C GLU A 163 21.34 -11.47 4.18
N GLU A 164 21.84 -10.24 4.17
CA GLU A 164 21.35 -9.15 5.04
C GLU A 164 19.88 -8.83 4.75
N LEU A 165 19.50 -8.75 3.47
CA LEU A 165 18.11 -8.53 3.09
C LEU A 165 17.17 -9.64 3.57
N LYS A 166 17.58 -10.91 3.48
CA LYS A 166 16.82 -12.05 4.02
C LYS A 166 16.66 -11.97 5.54
N GLU A 167 17.73 -11.61 6.24
CA GLU A 167 17.70 -11.45 7.70
C GLU A 167 16.75 -10.30 8.09
N MET A 168 16.82 -9.16 7.42
CA MET A 168 15.93 -8.02 7.67
C MET A 168 14.46 -8.38 7.37
N CYS A 169 14.19 -9.05 6.27
CA CYS A 169 12.84 -9.54 5.95
C CYS A 169 12.33 -10.53 7.00
N GLY A 170 13.19 -11.40 7.49
CA GLY A 170 12.88 -12.34 8.59
C GLY A 170 12.49 -11.60 9.88
N LYS A 171 13.30 -10.62 10.30
CA LYS A 171 13.01 -9.77 11.47
C LYS A 171 11.67 -9.02 11.33
N LEU A 172 11.35 -8.53 10.13
CA LEU A 172 10.07 -7.86 9.90
C LEU A 172 8.90 -8.85 9.94
N ALA A 173 9.08 -10.07 9.42
CA ALA A 173 8.05 -11.11 9.46
C ALA A 173 7.76 -11.58 10.89
N GLU A 174 8.76 -11.65 11.78
CA GLU A 174 8.60 -12.01 13.19
C GLU A 174 7.80 -10.98 14.00
N ARG A 175 7.80 -9.70 13.57
CA ARG A 175 7.01 -8.63 14.22
C ARG A 175 5.49 -8.74 13.95
N GLY A 176 5.06 -9.70 13.14
CA GLY A 176 3.65 -9.94 12.83
C GLY A 176 3.36 -11.42 12.59
N ASP A 177 2.29 -11.94 13.18
CA ASP A 177 1.87 -13.32 13.01
C ASP A 177 1.54 -13.65 11.55
N ARG A 178 2.40 -14.43 10.86
CA ARG A 178 2.19 -14.98 9.50
C ARG A 178 2.40 -14.04 8.31
N LYS A 179 3.46 -13.22 8.30
CA LYS A 179 3.76 -12.33 7.17
C LYS A 179 4.73 -12.93 6.18
N SER A 180 4.44 -12.76 4.88
CA SER A 180 5.42 -12.91 3.82
C SER A 180 5.95 -11.54 3.43
N THR A 181 7.25 -11.30 3.60
CA THR A 181 7.91 -10.07 3.17
C THR A 181 8.60 -10.32 1.84
N ARG A 182 8.34 -9.48 0.85
CA ARG A 182 8.99 -9.50 -0.46
C ARG A 182 9.59 -8.14 -0.73
N LEU A 183 10.89 -8.08 -1.01
CA LEU A 183 11.54 -6.84 -1.41
C LEU A 183 11.07 -6.41 -2.79
N ASN A 184 10.67 -5.14 -2.85
CA ASN A 184 10.39 -4.46 -4.10
C ASN A 184 11.70 -3.92 -4.67
N SER A 185 12.01 -4.20 -5.93
CA SER A 185 13.17 -3.62 -6.63
C SER A 185 12.74 -2.28 -7.20
N SER A 186 13.05 -1.20 -6.53
CA SER A 186 13.07 0.13 -7.13
C SER A 186 14.42 0.40 -7.78
#